data_068db887056ea2709ac0c5dca0b7ea5f
#
_entry.id   068db887056ea2709ac0c5dca0b7ea5f
#
_cell.length_a   1.000
_cell.length_b   1.000
_cell.length_c   1.000
_cell.angle_alpha   90.00
_cell.angle_beta   90.00
_cell.angle_gamma   90.00
#
_symmetry.space_group_name_H-M   'P 1'
#
loop_
_entity.id
_entity.type
_entity.pdbx_description
1 polymer ?
#
loop_
_entity_poly.entity_id
_entity_poly.type
_entity_poly.pdbx_seq_one_letter_code
_entity_poly.pdbx_strand_id
1 'polypeptide(L)'
;MLFRSGGSNAIGAFYEFIPDRQVRLIGVEAGGRGTALGEHAARFQGGVPGVLQGTFSYVLQDADGQIALTHSVSAGLDYASIGPEHAALHDSGRAEYVSQDDAAALDAVVKLARTEGILPALESAHAVAEALRLAPTLPARDILVVNLSGRGDKDMGILAHELKIQGA
;
A
#
# COMPACT_ATOMS: atom_id res chain seq x y z
N MET A 1 12.71 -11.78 9.67
CA MET A 1 11.77 -10.97 10.48
C MET A 1 10.65 -10.52 9.56
N LEU A 2 9.48 -11.12 9.68
CA LEU A 2 8.32 -10.79 8.86
C LEU A 2 7.74 -9.47 9.38
N PHE A 3 8.01 -8.38 8.69
CA PHE A 3 7.32 -7.12 8.95
C PHE A 3 5.91 -7.22 8.37
N ARG A 4 4.97 -7.64 9.16
CA ARG A 4 3.56 -7.36 8.91
C ARG A 4 3.40 -5.86 9.06
N SER A 5 3.29 -5.18 7.95
CA SER A 5 3.55 -3.76 7.98
C SER A 5 2.27 -2.97 8.18
N GLY A 6 2.08 -2.48 9.39
CA GLY A 6 1.26 -1.30 9.60
C GLY A 6 1.84 -0.05 8.94
N GLY A 7 2.59 -0.20 7.82
CA GLY A 7 3.16 0.90 7.04
C GLY A 7 4.59 1.33 7.43
N SER A 8 5.38 0.45 8.07
CA SER A 8 6.72 0.80 8.57
C SER A 8 7.69 1.29 7.50
N ASN A 9 7.59 0.77 6.26
CA ASN A 9 8.39 1.26 5.15
C ASN A 9 8.02 2.69 4.77
N ALA A 10 6.72 2.99 4.66
CA ALA A 10 6.26 4.32 4.28
C ALA A 10 6.59 5.36 5.36
N ILE A 11 6.44 5.03 6.65
CA ILE A 11 6.80 5.97 7.71
C ILE A 11 8.30 6.27 7.73
N GLY A 12 9.14 5.27 7.47
CA GLY A 12 10.58 5.47 7.34
C GLY A 12 10.94 6.39 6.18
N ALA A 13 10.24 6.25 5.04
CA ALA A 13 10.42 7.13 3.88
C ALA A 13 9.89 8.55 4.14
N PHE A 14 8.81 8.70 4.91
CA PHE A 14 8.20 9.99 5.21
C PHE A 14 8.97 10.80 6.25
N TYR A 15 9.66 10.12 7.17
CA TYR A 15 10.16 10.67 8.41
C TYR A 15 10.92 11.99 8.23
N GLU A 16 11.90 12.04 7.35
CA GLU A 16 12.71 13.24 7.09
C GLU A 16 11.92 14.37 6.43
N PHE A 17 10.81 14.04 5.75
CA PHE A 17 9.98 15.02 5.03
C PHE A 17 8.75 15.49 5.82
N ILE A 18 8.48 14.91 7.01
CA ILE A 18 7.33 15.33 7.83
C ILE A 18 7.35 16.84 8.12
N PRO A 19 8.48 17.46 8.50
CA PRO A 19 8.51 18.90 8.76
C PRO A 19 8.44 19.76 7.49
N ASP A 20 8.79 19.22 6.32
CA ASP A 20 8.78 19.98 5.07
C ASP A 20 7.36 19.96 4.43
N ARG A 21 6.63 21.05 4.65
CA ARG A 21 5.27 21.24 4.15
C ARG A 21 5.17 21.37 2.62
N GLN A 22 6.27 21.59 1.91
CA GLN A 22 6.29 21.67 0.44
C GLN A 22 6.34 20.27 -0.19
N VAL A 23 6.77 19.26 0.54
CA VAL A 23 6.77 17.87 0.09
C VAL A 23 5.43 17.23 0.40
N ARG A 24 4.71 16.76 -0.65
CA ARG A 24 3.52 15.94 -0.49
C ARG A 24 3.93 14.52 -0.10
N LEU A 25 3.25 13.95 0.88
CA LEU A 25 3.45 12.57 1.32
C LEU A 25 2.19 11.77 0.97
N ILE A 26 2.36 10.71 0.20
CA ILE A 26 1.25 9.87 -0.25
C ILE A 26 1.52 8.43 0.17
N GLY A 27 0.71 7.91 1.08
CA GLY A 27 0.67 6.49 1.45
C GLY A 27 -0.30 5.74 0.55
N VAL A 28 0.12 4.57 0.07
CA VAL A 28 -0.72 3.74 -0.80
C VAL A 28 -1.06 2.44 -0.09
N GLU A 29 -2.34 2.20 0.10
CA GLU A 29 -2.88 1.01 0.73
C GLU A 29 -3.36 -0.01 -0.31
N ALA A 30 -3.55 -1.26 0.13
CA ALA A 30 -4.11 -2.30 -0.73
C ALA A 30 -5.63 -2.17 -0.84
N GLY A 31 -6.10 -1.79 -2.01
CA GLY A 31 -7.52 -1.72 -2.36
C GLY A 31 -8.14 -3.09 -2.63
N GLY A 32 -7.31 -4.15 -2.73
CA GLY A 32 -7.77 -5.51 -2.90
C GLY A 32 -8.59 -5.73 -4.18
N ARG A 33 -9.68 -6.49 -4.06
CA ARG A 33 -10.57 -6.85 -5.17
C ARG A 33 -11.95 -6.19 -5.11
N GLY A 34 -12.22 -5.41 -4.06
CA GLY A 34 -13.51 -4.75 -3.85
C GLY A 34 -13.48 -3.81 -2.65
N THR A 35 -14.62 -3.16 -2.38
CA THR A 35 -14.75 -2.15 -1.33
C THR A 35 -15.44 -2.66 -0.05
N ALA A 36 -15.95 -3.89 -0.07
CA ALA A 36 -16.58 -4.49 1.10
C ALA A 36 -15.54 -4.97 2.12
N LEU A 37 -15.90 -5.01 3.39
CA LEU A 37 -15.06 -5.63 4.42
C LEU A 37 -14.72 -7.07 4.01
N GLY A 38 -13.44 -7.44 4.13
CA GLY A 38 -12.94 -8.74 3.68
C GLY A 38 -12.41 -8.75 2.25
N GLU A 39 -12.59 -7.69 1.47
CA GLU A 39 -12.14 -7.60 0.08
C GLU A 39 -10.94 -6.69 -0.12
N HIS A 40 -10.54 -5.92 0.88
CA HIS A 40 -9.42 -4.99 0.84
C HIS A 40 -8.68 -4.92 2.18
N ALA A 41 -7.53 -4.23 2.18
CA ALA A 41 -6.78 -3.87 3.38
C ALA A 41 -6.49 -2.36 3.42
N ALA A 42 -7.44 -1.54 2.94
CA ALA A 42 -7.37 -0.09 2.95
C ALA A 42 -8.01 0.46 4.24
N ARG A 43 -7.18 0.67 5.27
CA ARG A 43 -7.63 1.02 6.63
C ARG A 43 -8.22 2.40 6.72
N PHE A 44 -7.71 3.37 5.95
CA PHE A 44 -8.25 4.73 5.96
C PHE A 44 -9.53 4.90 5.13
N GLN A 45 -9.89 3.91 4.32
CA GLN A 45 -11.14 3.93 3.55
C GLN A 45 -12.30 3.21 4.25
N GLY A 46 -12.02 2.18 5.04
CA GLY A 46 -13.07 1.35 5.66
C GLY A 46 -12.86 1.08 7.14
N GLY A 47 -11.74 1.52 7.72
CA GLY A 47 -11.43 1.31 9.13
C GLY A 47 -11.98 2.42 10.03
N VAL A 48 -12.13 2.07 11.28
CA VAL A 48 -12.52 2.98 12.37
C VAL A 48 -11.49 2.93 13.49
N PRO A 49 -11.42 3.94 14.38
CA PRO A 49 -10.54 3.90 15.53
C PRO A 49 -10.80 2.66 16.40
N GLY A 50 -9.74 1.92 16.70
CA GLY A 50 -9.83 0.68 17.48
C GLY A 50 -8.47 0.21 17.98
N VAL A 51 -8.46 -0.90 18.71
CA VAL A 51 -7.24 -1.49 19.26
C VAL A 51 -6.99 -2.85 18.63
N LEU A 52 -5.81 -3.02 18.04
CA LEU A 52 -5.33 -4.31 17.58
C LEU A 52 -3.91 -4.55 18.09
N GLN A 53 -3.69 -5.70 18.73
CA GLN A 53 -2.39 -6.11 19.28
C GLN A 53 -1.77 -5.05 20.22
N GLY A 54 -2.61 -4.39 21.02
CA GLY A 54 -2.19 -3.38 21.99
C GLY A 54 -1.93 -1.97 21.40
N THR A 55 -2.18 -1.78 20.11
CA THR A 55 -1.99 -0.49 19.43
C THR A 55 -3.34 0.12 19.09
N PHE A 56 -3.57 1.36 19.53
CA PHE A 56 -4.73 2.16 19.14
C PHE A 56 -4.44 2.88 17.82
N SER A 57 -5.26 2.61 16.81
CA SER A 57 -5.13 3.18 15.46
C SER A 57 -6.42 2.94 14.66
N TYR A 58 -6.38 3.11 13.34
CA TYR A 58 -7.45 2.67 12.45
C TYR A 58 -7.40 1.15 12.23
N VAL A 59 -8.55 0.52 12.36
CA VAL A 59 -8.70 -0.94 12.26
C VAL A 59 -9.92 -1.27 11.39
N LEU A 60 -9.77 -2.22 10.49
CA LEU A 60 -10.90 -2.82 9.78
C LEU A 60 -11.60 -3.80 10.73
N GLN A 61 -12.80 -3.44 11.14
CA GLN A 61 -13.61 -4.22 12.07
C GLN A 61 -15.10 -4.10 11.71
N ASP A 62 -15.88 -5.08 12.12
CA ASP A 62 -17.32 -5.08 11.92
C ASP A 62 -18.06 -4.24 12.99
N ALA A 63 -19.39 -4.23 12.93
CA ALA A 63 -20.23 -3.46 13.85
C ALA A 63 -20.15 -3.93 15.32
N ASP A 64 -19.72 -5.18 15.53
CA ASP A 64 -19.53 -5.77 16.86
C ASP A 64 -18.09 -5.58 17.37
N GLY A 65 -17.25 -4.87 16.60
CA GLY A 65 -15.85 -4.61 16.95
C GLY A 65 -14.91 -5.79 16.71
N GLN A 66 -15.39 -6.83 16.00
CA GLN A 66 -14.53 -7.95 15.63
C GLN A 66 -13.64 -7.56 14.43
N ILE A 67 -12.37 -7.96 14.50
CA ILE A 67 -11.41 -7.69 13.43
C ILE A 67 -11.89 -8.38 12.15
N ALA A 68 -12.08 -7.60 11.10
CA ALA A 68 -12.50 -8.11 9.81
C ALA A 68 -11.36 -8.89 9.13
N LEU A 69 -11.73 -9.86 8.31
CA LEU A 69 -10.81 -10.42 7.33
C LEU A 69 -10.38 -9.32 6.37
N THR A 70 -9.19 -9.45 5.84
CA THR A 70 -8.64 -8.54 4.83
C THR A 70 -8.25 -9.31 3.58
N HIS A 71 -8.05 -8.60 2.49
CA HIS A 71 -7.55 -9.18 1.26
C HIS A 71 -6.56 -8.24 0.57
N SER A 72 -5.47 -8.79 0.08
CA SER A 72 -4.53 -8.17 -0.84
C SER A 72 -3.78 -9.26 -1.60
N VAL A 73 -3.51 -9.03 -2.87
CA VAL A 73 -2.56 -9.85 -3.65
C VAL A 73 -1.17 -9.82 -3.04
N SER A 74 -0.86 -8.77 -2.28
CA SER A 74 0.39 -8.64 -1.52
C SER A 74 0.20 -9.12 -0.08
N ALA A 75 0.83 -10.23 0.28
CA ALA A 75 0.76 -10.77 1.64
C ALA A 75 1.29 -9.80 2.71
N GLY A 76 2.21 -8.90 2.37
CA GLY A 76 2.76 -7.90 3.30
C GLY A 76 1.80 -6.75 3.60
N LEU A 77 0.79 -6.50 2.76
CA LEU A 77 -0.23 -5.48 2.96
C LEU A 77 -1.54 -6.03 3.51
N ASP A 78 -1.69 -7.36 3.56
CA ASP A 78 -2.88 -8.04 4.04
C ASP A 78 -2.95 -8.02 5.58
N TYR A 79 -3.32 -6.87 6.14
CA TYR A 79 -3.38 -6.63 7.57
C TYR A 79 -4.43 -5.58 7.93
N ALA A 80 -5.21 -5.85 8.97
CA ALA A 80 -6.40 -5.08 9.32
C ALA A 80 -6.13 -3.73 10.02
N SER A 81 -4.90 -3.42 10.41
CA SER A 81 -4.57 -2.17 11.11
C SER A 81 -3.44 -1.41 10.44
N ILE A 82 -3.25 -0.17 10.84
CA ILE A 82 -2.16 0.72 10.39
C ILE A 82 -1.37 1.22 11.59
N GLY A 83 -0.13 1.61 11.40
CA GLY A 83 0.68 2.20 12.46
C GLY A 83 0.09 3.51 13.00
N PRO A 84 0.17 3.76 14.32
CA PRO A 84 -0.44 4.95 14.95
C PRO A 84 0.18 6.26 14.44
N GLU A 85 1.41 6.23 14.00
CA GLU A 85 2.07 7.40 13.41
C GLU A 85 1.45 7.77 12.05
N HIS A 86 1.06 6.78 11.24
CA HIS A 86 0.28 7.02 10.03
C HIS A 86 -1.10 7.59 10.35
N ALA A 87 -1.77 7.11 11.41
CA ALA A 87 -3.03 7.67 11.86
C ALA A 87 -2.88 9.16 12.23
N ALA A 88 -1.83 9.51 12.96
CA ALA A 88 -1.54 10.91 13.31
C ALA A 88 -1.25 11.78 12.08
N LEU A 89 -0.52 11.27 11.10
CA LEU A 89 -0.25 11.98 9.83
C LEU A 89 -1.51 12.17 8.99
N HIS A 90 -2.38 11.18 8.96
CA HIS A 90 -3.69 11.25 8.33
C HIS A 90 -4.58 12.31 9.00
N ASP A 91 -4.77 12.21 10.31
CA ASP A 91 -5.68 13.07 11.06
C ASP A 91 -5.22 14.54 11.08
N SER A 92 -3.92 14.76 11.07
CA SER A 92 -3.34 16.11 10.93
C SER A 92 -3.35 16.66 9.49
N GLY A 93 -3.76 15.86 8.51
CA GLY A 93 -3.68 16.21 7.09
C GLY A 93 -2.25 16.38 6.57
N ARG A 94 -1.24 15.81 7.29
CA ARG A 94 0.15 15.89 6.83
C ARG A 94 0.46 14.95 5.69
N ALA A 95 -0.14 13.78 5.68
CA ALA A 95 -0.01 12.80 4.60
C ALA A 95 -1.39 12.46 4.03
N GLU A 96 -1.43 12.23 2.74
CA GLU A 96 -2.57 11.71 2.00
C GLU A 96 -2.50 10.18 1.96
N TYR A 97 -3.65 9.52 2.00
CA TYR A 97 -3.71 8.07 1.86
C TYR A 97 -4.71 7.70 0.79
N VAL A 98 -4.26 6.88 -0.14
CA VAL A 98 -5.03 6.38 -1.27
C VAL A 98 -4.91 4.85 -1.33
N SER A 99 -5.72 4.19 -2.13
CA SER A 99 -5.58 2.76 -2.37
C SER A 99 -5.47 2.45 -3.85
N GLN A 100 -4.79 1.35 -4.15
CA GLN A 100 -4.75 0.75 -5.48
C GLN A 100 -5.20 -0.70 -5.37
N ASP A 101 -5.97 -1.16 -6.36
CA ASP A 101 -6.47 -2.52 -6.38
C ASP A 101 -5.40 -3.55 -6.84
N ASP A 102 -5.72 -4.83 -6.68
CA ASP A 102 -4.82 -5.91 -7.03
C ASP A 102 -4.46 -5.90 -8.52
N ALA A 103 -5.40 -5.56 -9.39
CA ALA A 103 -5.18 -5.52 -10.84
C ALA A 103 -4.18 -4.42 -11.22
N ALA A 104 -4.33 -3.22 -10.64
CA ALA A 104 -3.41 -2.11 -10.87
C ALA A 104 -2.00 -2.42 -10.34
N ALA A 105 -1.90 -3.09 -9.17
CA ALA A 105 -0.62 -3.51 -8.62
C ALA A 105 0.09 -4.54 -9.52
N LEU A 106 -0.64 -5.53 -10.03
CA LEU A 106 -0.11 -6.53 -10.97
C LEU A 106 0.34 -5.91 -12.30
N ASP A 107 -0.44 -4.99 -12.86
CA ASP A 107 -0.06 -4.25 -14.08
C ASP A 107 1.20 -3.41 -13.85
N ALA A 108 1.32 -2.78 -12.70
CA ALA A 108 2.51 -2.01 -12.32
C ALA A 108 3.78 -2.89 -12.25
N VAL A 109 3.69 -4.13 -11.72
CA VAL A 109 4.80 -5.08 -11.75
C VAL A 109 5.24 -5.36 -13.18
N VAL A 110 4.28 -5.72 -14.05
CA VAL A 110 4.58 -6.05 -15.46
C VAL A 110 5.19 -4.87 -16.18
N LYS A 111 4.64 -3.67 -15.96
CA LYS A 111 5.11 -2.46 -16.61
C LYS A 111 6.53 -2.12 -16.19
N LEU A 112 6.81 -2.08 -14.89
CA LEU A 112 8.14 -1.78 -14.37
C LEU A 112 9.19 -2.81 -14.81
N ALA A 113 8.83 -4.09 -14.80
CA ALA A 113 9.70 -5.15 -15.28
C ALA A 113 10.05 -5.00 -16.77
N ARG A 114 9.08 -4.57 -17.60
CA ARG A 114 9.29 -4.39 -19.04
C ARG A 114 10.05 -3.12 -19.41
N THR A 115 9.83 -2.03 -18.68
CA THR A 115 10.43 -0.73 -19.02
C THR A 115 11.79 -0.51 -18.35
N GLU A 116 11.95 -0.99 -17.11
CA GLU A 116 13.12 -0.71 -16.28
C GLU A 116 13.94 -1.98 -15.94
N GLY A 117 13.44 -3.17 -16.27
CA GLY A 117 14.07 -4.43 -15.87
C GLY A 117 14.01 -4.69 -14.36
N ILE A 118 13.14 -4.00 -13.64
CA ILE A 118 12.99 -4.12 -12.18
C ILE A 118 11.76 -4.96 -11.88
N LEU A 119 11.94 -6.03 -11.08
CA LEU A 119 10.85 -6.81 -10.53
C LEU A 119 10.57 -6.34 -9.09
N PRO A 120 9.59 -5.44 -8.88
CA PRO A 120 9.29 -4.93 -7.55
C PRO A 120 8.57 -5.98 -6.71
N ALA A 121 8.67 -5.86 -5.38
CA ALA A 121 7.76 -6.57 -4.50
C ALA A 121 6.33 -6.08 -4.71
N LEU A 122 5.34 -6.96 -4.54
CA LEU A 122 3.92 -6.62 -4.68
C LEU A 122 3.50 -5.47 -3.74
N GLU A 123 4.11 -5.37 -2.57
CA GLU A 123 3.92 -4.25 -1.66
C GLU A 123 4.24 -2.92 -2.32
N SER A 124 5.41 -2.81 -2.93
CA SER A 124 5.87 -1.59 -3.60
C SER A 124 5.15 -1.34 -4.93
N ALA A 125 4.63 -2.39 -5.56
CA ALA A 125 3.89 -2.27 -6.80
C ALA A 125 2.62 -1.41 -6.65
N HIS A 126 1.98 -1.41 -5.48
CA HIS A 126 0.85 -0.51 -5.21
C HIS A 126 1.27 0.96 -5.30
N ALA A 127 2.46 1.31 -4.78
CA ALA A 127 2.99 2.67 -4.90
C ALA A 127 3.36 3.02 -6.35
N VAL A 128 3.87 2.05 -7.13
CA VAL A 128 4.14 2.23 -8.57
C VAL A 128 2.84 2.43 -9.34
N ALA A 129 1.78 1.67 -9.03
CA ALA A 129 0.46 1.84 -9.64
C ALA A 129 -0.08 3.25 -9.44
N GLU A 130 0.00 3.76 -8.21
CA GLU A 130 -0.38 5.15 -7.92
C GLU A 130 0.49 6.16 -8.65
N ALA A 131 1.80 5.95 -8.72
CA ALA A 131 2.69 6.82 -9.47
C ALA A 131 2.34 6.87 -10.97
N LEU A 132 2.02 5.75 -11.58
CA LEU A 132 1.57 5.67 -12.97
C LEU A 132 0.24 6.41 -13.21
N ARG A 133 -0.67 6.37 -12.24
CA ARG A 133 -1.94 7.10 -12.29
C ARG A 133 -1.73 8.61 -12.11
N LEU A 134 -0.84 8.99 -11.21
CA LEU A 134 -0.64 10.38 -10.79
C LEU A 134 0.27 11.15 -11.77
N ALA A 135 1.35 10.54 -12.25
CA ALA A 135 2.37 11.21 -13.05
C ALA A 135 1.83 12.01 -14.26
N PRO A 136 0.85 11.48 -15.04
CA PRO A 136 0.28 12.25 -16.16
C PRO A 136 -0.47 13.53 -15.76
N THR A 137 -0.83 13.66 -14.49
CA THR A 137 -1.57 14.81 -13.96
C THR A 137 -0.66 15.90 -13.39
N LEU A 138 0.63 15.60 -13.23
CA LEU A 138 1.60 16.50 -12.63
C LEU A 138 2.29 17.34 -13.71
N PRO A 139 2.67 18.61 -13.39
CA PRO A 139 3.54 19.40 -14.23
C PRO A 139 4.88 18.68 -14.50
N ALA A 140 5.41 18.82 -15.72
CA ALA A 140 6.66 18.16 -16.12
C ALA A 140 7.90 18.51 -15.27
N ARG A 141 7.82 19.62 -14.52
CA ARG A 141 8.90 20.06 -13.60
C ARG A 141 8.82 19.38 -12.22
N ASP A 142 7.71 18.75 -11.90
CA ASP A 142 7.52 18.14 -10.59
C ASP A 142 8.32 16.83 -10.51
N ILE A 143 8.80 16.53 -9.32
CA ILE A 143 9.55 15.30 -9.05
C ILE A 143 8.65 14.36 -8.24
N LEU A 144 8.40 13.19 -8.78
CA LEU A 144 7.70 12.11 -8.11
C LEU A 144 8.69 11.03 -7.70
N VAL A 145 8.82 10.80 -6.39
CA VAL A 145 9.72 9.78 -5.83
C VAL A 145 8.89 8.61 -5.34
N VAL A 146 9.21 7.40 -5.79
CA VAL A 146 8.60 6.16 -5.34
C VAL A 146 9.63 5.34 -4.57
N ASN A 147 9.31 5.00 -3.32
CA ASN A 147 10.19 4.13 -2.53
C ASN A 147 9.89 2.66 -2.85
N LEU A 148 10.78 2.03 -3.60
CA LEU A 148 10.71 0.60 -3.94
C LEU A 148 11.47 -0.22 -2.91
N SER A 149 10.78 -0.65 -1.86
CA SER A 149 11.36 -1.56 -0.86
C SER A 149 11.08 -3.01 -1.20
N GLY A 150 11.91 -3.90 -0.66
CA GLY A 150 11.77 -5.34 -0.86
C GLY A 150 12.24 -5.81 -2.23
N ARG A 151 11.84 -7.03 -2.60
CA ARG A 151 12.23 -7.70 -3.84
C ARG A 151 11.09 -8.58 -4.35
N GLY A 152 10.87 -8.62 -5.66
CA GLY A 152 9.74 -9.30 -6.27
C GLY A 152 9.92 -10.81 -6.45
N ASP A 153 11.15 -11.32 -6.36
CA ASP A 153 11.41 -12.76 -6.51
C ASP A 153 10.67 -13.64 -5.48
N LYS A 154 10.38 -13.11 -4.29
CA LYS A 154 9.55 -13.76 -3.28
C LYS A 154 8.10 -13.96 -3.74
N ASP A 155 7.64 -13.15 -4.67
CA ASP A 155 6.24 -13.10 -5.12
C ASP A 155 6.01 -13.89 -6.43
N MET A 156 7.04 -14.56 -6.96
CA MET A 156 6.96 -15.27 -8.25
C MET A 156 5.83 -16.28 -8.34
N GLY A 157 5.55 -17.02 -7.26
CA GLY A 157 4.43 -17.98 -7.23
C GLY A 157 3.08 -17.29 -7.37
N ILE A 158 2.89 -16.14 -6.70
CA ILE A 158 1.67 -15.33 -6.79
C ILE A 158 1.56 -14.74 -8.21
N LEU A 159 2.64 -14.14 -8.70
CA LEU A 159 2.68 -13.53 -10.03
C LEU A 159 2.40 -14.54 -11.14
N ALA A 160 2.97 -15.74 -11.06
CA ALA A 160 2.71 -16.80 -12.02
C ALA A 160 1.23 -17.21 -12.04
N HIS A 161 0.64 -17.34 -10.86
CA HIS A 161 -0.78 -17.70 -10.71
C HIS A 161 -1.69 -16.58 -11.24
N GLU A 162 -1.54 -15.36 -10.75
CA GLU A 162 -2.42 -14.22 -11.07
C GLU A 162 -2.28 -13.79 -12.54
N LEU A 163 -1.06 -13.78 -13.07
CA LEU A 163 -0.78 -13.41 -14.47
C LEU A 163 -0.94 -14.59 -15.44
N LYS A 164 -1.31 -15.78 -14.96
CA LYS A 164 -1.50 -16.99 -15.76
C LYS A 164 -0.29 -17.31 -16.65
N ILE A 165 0.92 -17.19 -16.11
CA ILE A 165 2.16 -17.46 -16.83
C ILE A 165 2.29 -18.98 -17.01
N GLN A 166 2.24 -19.44 -18.28
CA GLN A 166 2.37 -20.87 -18.60
C GLN A 166 3.84 -21.29 -18.43
N GLY A 167 4.06 -22.42 -17.74
CA GLY A 167 5.39 -23.01 -17.60
C GLY A 167 6.23 -22.48 -16.43
N ALA A 168 5.61 -21.77 -15.49
CA ALA A 168 6.27 -21.36 -14.25
C ALA A 168 5.95 -22.35 -13.11
#